data_1c41fce914478c997af7072ad3ef1916
#
_entry.id   1c41fce914478c997af7072ad3ef1916
#
_cell.length_a   1.000
_cell.length_b   1.000
_cell.length_c   1.000
_cell.angle_alpha   90.00
_cell.angle_beta   90.00
_cell.angle_gamma   90.00
#
_symmetry.space_group_name_H-M   'P 1'
#
loop_
_entity.id
_entity.type
_entity.pdbx_description
1 polymer ?
#
loop_
_entity_poly.entity_id
_entity_poly.type
_entity_poly.pdbx_seq_one_letter_code
_entity_poly.pdbx_strand_id
1 'polypeptide(L)'
;MKKSLPYVYAFCLTFLLGLMVGQLSASAEGSVKIQKINKDAVIYEEPSTNSAEIGEVAKGSFVQVTQASKGWTHIQTPELAGYVTSDVLVKVKSEGYLVIQQGGTTLFTAPSQNAQHIGQLYEGRMVYVYGTAPGGWSFVQYGEDIGYVATIALKKPVPTKKQINAPNGAELRLTASPNGEVLGTIANKMTVQHYITLAGWAYVEAGDQKGYVKASELANIQLTNNKVYNKGVPAPKGSKKRVALTFDDGPDAKVTPQILATLQKYDAKATFFMVGKNVAKNATIVKHIYDAGHEIGNHTSNHKKLTALSIAGVKQEVNGTSNAIYAAIGQYPTVFRPPYGATNDQVRSVMTIPSILWSIDTLDWKHHNPDKILAYVKASVKDGSIILMHDIHQTTANGLDNVLLYLQKQGYEFVTVSEILQ
;
A
#
# COMPACT_ATOMS: atom_id res chain seq x y z
N MET A 1 52.62 -26.35 -41.38
CA MET A 1 52.28 -25.25 -40.50
C MET A 1 50.95 -24.66 -40.94
N LYS A 2 49.84 -25.11 -40.38
CA LYS A 2 48.50 -24.48 -40.58
C LYS A 2 47.97 -24.20 -39.19
N LYS A 3 47.85 -22.89 -38.86
CA LYS A 3 47.20 -22.43 -37.63
C LYS A 3 45.70 -22.47 -37.83
N SER A 4 45.00 -23.21 -37.00
CA SER A 4 43.54 -23.24 -36.89
C SER A 4 43.10 -22.09 -35.98
N LEU A 5 42.24 -21.19 -36.49
CA LEU A 5 41.52 -20.19 -35.73
C LEU A 5 40.35 -20.91 -34.95
N PRO A 6 40.06 -20.49 -33.72
CA PRO A 6 38.85 -20.94 -33.03
C PRO A 6 37.62 -20.19 -33.55
N TYR A 7 36.55 -20.92 -33.79
CA TYR A 7 35.23 -20.41 -34.13
C TYR A 7 34.61 -19.73 -32.91
N VAL A 8 34.44 -18.40 -33.04
CA VAL A 8 33.59 -17.62 -32.14
C VAL A 8 32.16 -17.74 -32.66
N TYR A 9 31.31 -18.47 -31.93
CA TYR A 9 29.86 -18.40 -32.16
C TYR A 9 29.33 -17.09 -31.59
N ALA A 10 29.16 -16.11 -32.44
CA ALA A 10 28.37 -14.92 -32.14
C ALA A 10 26.90 -15.25 -32.25
N PHE A 11 26.22 -15.36 -31.13
CA PHE A 11 24.75 -15.34 -31.07
C PHE A 11 24.29 -13.89 -31.26
N CYS A 12 23.92 -13.55 -32.50
CA CYS A 12 23.16 -12.32 -32.77
C CYS A 12 21.74 -12.48 -32.24
N LEU A 13 21.44 -11.87 -31.10
CA LEU A 13 20.07 -11.59 -30.70
C LEU A 13 19.63 -10.28 -31.42
N THR A 14 18.85 -10.45 -32.47
CA THR A 14 18.14 -9.35 -33.14
C THR A 14 17.04 -8.84 -32.20
N PHE A 15 17.27 -7.65 -31.63
CA PHE A 15 16.22 -6.88 -30.97
C PHE A 15 15.28 -6.32 -32.05
N LEU A 16 14.11 -6.94 -32.20
CA LEU A 16 12.97 -6.31 -32.87
C LEU A 16 12.30 -5.37 -31.86
N LEU A 17 12.46 -4.04 -32.06
CA LEU A 17 11.62 -3.04 -31.44
C LEU A 17 10.21 -3.14 -32.03
N GLY A 18 9.35 -3.94 -31.39
CA GLY A 18 7.91 -3.91 -31.59
C GLY A 18 7.28 -3.13 -30.46
N LEU A 19 6.71 -1.96 -30.76
CA LEU A 19 5.73 -1.32 -29.92
C LEU A 19 4.50 -2.27 -29.79
N MET A 20 4.54 -3.18 -28.83
CA MET A 20 3.35 -3.84 -28.32
C MET A 20 3.11 -3.29 -26.93
N VAL A 21 1.94 -2.67 -26.75
CA VAL A 21 1.28 -2.59 -25.45
C VAL A 21 0.99 -4.05 -25.04
N GLY A 22 2.04 -4.73 -24.57
CA GLY A 22 1.96 -6.10 -24.10
C GLY A 22 1.21 -6.11 -22.80
N GLN A 23 0.13 -6.85 -22.75
CA GLN A 23 -0.41 -7.39 -21.52
C GLN A 23 0.77 -8.01 -20.76
N LEU A 24 1.13 -7.40 -19.62
CA LEU A 24 2.04 -8.00 -18.65
C LEU A 24 1.35 -9.29 -18.17
N SER A 25 1.71 -10.41 -18.77
CA SER A 25 1.43 -11.71 -18.18
C SER A 25 2.17 -11.70 -16.84
N ALA A 26 1.43 -11.70 -15.75
CA ALA A 26 1.98 -11.90 -14.42
C ALA A 26 2.55 -13.32 -14.38
N SER A 27 3.84 -13.47 -14.68
CA SER A 27 4.56 -14.69 -14.40
C SER A 27 4.56 -14.90 -12.88
N ALA A 28 4.42 -16.15 -12.48
CA ALA A 28 4.23 -16.56 -11.11
C ALA A 28 5.38 -16.07 -10.20
N GLU A 29 5.15 -14.95 -9.51
CA GLU A 29 6.03 -14.49 -8.43
C GLU A 29 6.03 -15.57 -7.34
N GLY A 30 7.22 -16.11 -7.03
CA GLY A 30 7.38 -17.23 -6.10
C GLY A 30 7.57 -18.60 -6.77
N SER A 31 7.46 -18.72 -8.11
CA SER A 31 7.81 -19.95 -8.85
C SER A 31 9.32 -20.15 -8.98
N VAL A 32 10.09 -19.08 -8.80
CA VAL A 32 11.55 -19.12 -8.88
C VAL A 32 12.11 -19.64 -7.56
N LYS A 33 12.77 -20.78 -7.61
CA LYS A 33 13.40 -21.36 -6.42
C LYS A 33 14.73 -20.66 -6.16
N ILE A 34 14.75 -19.73 -5.21
CA ILE A 34 15.97 -19.05 -4.77
C ILE A 34 16.57 -19.74 -3.56
N GLN A 35 17.89 -19.90 -3.58
CA GLN A 35 18.68 -20.35 -2.44
C GLN A 35 19.86 -19.40 -2.21
N LYS A 36 20.52 -19.51 -1.05
CA LYS A 36 21.66 -18.68 -0.68
C LYS A 36 22.91 -19.55 -0.56
N ILE A 37 24.03 -19.02 -1.02
CA ILE A 37 25.34 -19.66 -0.90
C ILE A 37 25.83 -19.51 0.55
N ASN A 38 26.20 -20.62 1.20
CA ASN A 38 26.65 -20.64 2.60
C ASN A 38 28.18 -20.57 2.76
N LYS A 39 28.94 -20.87 1.70
CA LYS A 39 30.41 -20.79 1.61
C LYS A 39 30.78 -20.49 0.15
N ASP A 40 31.93 -19.85 -0.07
CA ASP A 40 32.42 -19.61 -1.44
C ASP A 40 32.49 -20.93 -2.23
N ALA A 41 32.08 -20.90 -3.47
CA ALA A 41 31.97 -22.08 -4.30
C ALA A 41 32.36 -21.81 -5.76
N VAL A 42 32.97 -22.80 -6.36
CA VAL A 42 33.28 -22.85 -7.80
C VAL A 42 32.02 -23.27 -8.56
N ILE A 43 31.79 -22.63 -9.71
CA ILE A 43 30.75 -23.00 -10.66
C ILE A 43 31.39 -23.79 -11.80
N TYR A 44 30.84 -24.98 -12.06
CA TYR A 44 31.31 -25.92 -13.08
C TYR A 44 30.37 -25.94 -14.29
N GLU A 45 30.91 -26.21 -15.46
CA GLU A 45 30.12 -26.36 -16.70
C GLU A 45 29.20 -27.59 -16.64
N GLU A 46 29.66 -28.68 -16.03
CA GLU A 46 28.92 -29.93 -15.84
C GLU A 46 28.95 -30.40 -14.37
N PRO A 47 28.03 -31.27 -13.92
CA PRO A 47 27.94 -31.74 -12.53
C PRO A 47 29.07 -32.66 -12.13
N SER A 48 30.32 -32.19 -12.22
CA SER A 48 31.56 -32.91 -11.93
C SER A 48 32.67 -31.96 -11.55
N THR A 49 33.46 -32.28 -10.52
CA THR A 49 34.69 -31.54 -10.16
C THR A 49 35.83 -31.68 -11.19
N ASN A 50 35.68 -32.59 -12.14
CA ASN A 50 36.61 -32.76 -13.27
C ASN A 50 36.19 -31.93 -14.50
N SER A 51 35.04 -31.26 -14.44
CA SER A 51 34.56 -30.37 -15.50
C SER A 51 35.30 -29.04 -15.47
N ALA A 52 35.14 -28.27 -16.55
CA ALA A 52 35.69 -26.92 -16.62
C ALA A 52 35.09 -26.03 -15.50
N GLU A 53 35.95 -25.31 -14.80
CA GLU A 53 35.56 -24.23 -13.89
C GLU A 53 35.22 -22.99 -14.70
N ILE A 54 33.97 -22.55 -14.62
CA ILE A 54 33.48 -21.42 -15.43
C ILE A 54 33.28 -20.13 -14.62
N GLY A 55 33.43 -20.20 -13.29
CA GLY A 55 33.36 -19.04 -12.41
C GLY A 55 33.28 -19.40 -10.93
N GLU A 56 33.10 -18.42 -10.11
CA GLU A 56 32.95 -18.53 -8.67
C GLU A 56 31.71 -17.78 -8.18
N VAL A 57 31.14 -18.24 -7.09
CA VAL A 57 30.05 -17.57 -6.39
C VAL A 57 30.38 -17.41 -4.92
N ALA A 58 30.32 -16.19 -4.44
CA ALA A 58 30.69 -15.84 -3.07
C ALA A 58 29.65 -16.27 -2.04
N LYS A 59 30.11 -16.56 -0.82
CA LYS A 59 29.25 -16.75 0.34
C LYS A 59 28.27 -15.58 0.51
N GLY A 60 27.02 -15.90 0.73
CA GLY A 60 25.96 -14.90 0.94
C GLY A 60 25.24 -14.48 -0.34
N SER A 61 25.71 -14.88 -1.51
CA SER A 61 25.03 -14.65 -2.79
C SER A 61 23.71 -15.41 -2.87
N PHE A 62 22.70 -14.78 -3.50
CA PHE A 62 21.45 -15.44 -3.86
C PHE A 62 21.54 -15.98 -5.27
N VAL A 63 21.05 -17.19 -5.48
CA VAL A 63 21.09 -17.88 -6.77
C VAL A 63 19.74 -18.53 -7.05
N GLN A 64 19.34 -18.53 -8.31
CA GLN A 64 18.20 -19.30 -8.77
C GLN A 64 18.62 -20.77 -8.94
N VAL A 65 17.81 -21.68 -8.41
CA VAL A 65 18.00 -23.13 -8.59
C VAL A 65 17.08 -23.60 -9.70
N THR A 66 17.66 -24.15 -10.76
CA THR A 66 16.89 -24.64 -11.92
C THR A 66 16.75 -26.16 -11.94
N GLN A 67 17.77 -26.87 -11.46
CA GLN A 67 17.79 -28.34 -11.43
C GLN A 67 18.67 -28.84 -10.30
N ALA A 68 18.30 -29.96 -9.68
CA ALA A 68 19.14 -30.63 -8.68
C ALA A 68 19.19 -32.15 -8.94
N SER A 69 20.38 -32.76 -8.89
CA SER A 69 20.57 -34.19 -9.09
C SER A 69 21.86 -34.67 -8.45
N LYS A 70 21.81 -35.79 -7.72
CA LYS A 70 22.99 -36.56 -7.23
C LYS A 70 24.09 -35.71 -6.56
N GLY A 71 23.72 -34.80 -5.67
CA GLY A 71 24.69 -33.95 -4.94
C GLY A 71 25.16 -32.70 -5.69
N TRP A 72 24.66 -32.47 -6.89
CA TRP A 72 24.89 -31.29 -7.71
C TRP A 72 23.61 -30.49 -7.92
N THR A 73 23.75 -29.20 -8.00
CA THR A 73 22.63 -28.28 -8.28
C THR A 73 23.03 -27.30 -9.38
N HIS A 74 22.21 -27.24 -10.42
CA HIS A 74 22.34 -26.20 -11.45
C HIS A 74 21.76 -24.90 -10.92
N ILE A 75 22.61 -23.87 -10.90
CA ILE A 75 22.27 -22.53 -10.45
C ILE A 75 22.35 -21.55 -11.60
N GLN A 76 21.60 -20.47 -11.46
CA GLN A 76 21.69 -19.30 -12.32
C GLN A 76 21.89 -18.07 -11.44
N THR A 77 22.92 -17.29 -11.75
CA THR A 77 23.13 -15.92 -11.28
C THR A 77 22.72 -14.96 -12.39
N PRO A 78 22.63 -13.64 -12.15
CA PRO A 78 22.41 -12.67 -13.22
C PRO A 78 23.49 -12.68 -14.32
N GLU A 79 24.66 -13.20 -14.04
CA GLU A 79 25.85 -13.17 -14.94
C GLU A 79 26.22 -14.52 -15.51
N LEU A 80 25.94 -15.62 -14.80
CA LEU A 80 26.47 -16.95 -15.10
C LEU A 80 25.50 -18.05 -14.68
N ALA A 81 25.47 -19.14 -15.44
CA ALA A 81 24.74 -20.37 -15.09
C ALA A 81 25.69 -21.58 -15.14
N GLY A 82 25.54 -22.52 -14.21
CA GLY A 82 26.32 -23.73 -14.13
C GLY A 82 26.04 -24.53 -12.87
N TYR A 83 26.90 -25.51 -12.56
CA TYR A 83 26.69 -26.45 -11.47
C TYR A 83 27.56 -26.13 -10.25
N VAL A 84 26.94 -26.21 -9.07
CA VAL A 84 27.66 -26.21 -7.78
C VAL A 84 27.31 -27.47 -7.02
N THR A 85 28.13 -27.84 -6.04
CA THR A 85 27.78 -28.92 -5.12
C THR A 85 26.59 -28.50 -4.26
N SER A 86 25.62 -29.38 -4.01
CA SER A 86 24.36 -29.01 -3.34
C SER A 86 24.55 -28.63 -1.87
N ASP A 87 25.67 -29.02 -1.24
CA ASP A 87 26.00 -28.70 0.16
C ASP A 87 26.32 -27.21 0.39
N VAL A 88 26.66 -26.47 -0.68
CA VAL A 88 26.93 -25.03 -0.58
C VAL A 88 25.64 -24.19 -0.54
N LEU A 89 24.49 -24.81 -0.69
CA LEU A 89 23.20 -24.15 -0.82
C LEU A 89 22.34 -24.28 0.45
N VAL A 90 21.75 -23.18 0.89
CA VAL A 90 20.79 -23.14 1.99
C VAL A 90 19.48 -22.52 1.56
N LYS A 91 18.37 -23.01 2.12
CA LYS A 91 17.04 -22.45 1.87
C LYS A 91 16.96 -21.02 2.39
N VAL A 92 16.29 -20.17 1.66
CA VAL A 92 16.02 -18.79 2.04
C VAL A 92 14.62 -18.71 2.65
N LYS A 93 14.49 -17.99 3.76
CA LYS A 93 13.21 -17.55 4.29
C LYS A 93 12.93 -16.17 3.71
N SER A 94 12.01 -16.07 2.77
CA SER A 94 11.65 -14.79 2.17
C SER A 94 11.05 -13.80 3.18
N GLU A 95 11.25 -12.52 2.95
CA GLU A 95 10.65 -11.43 3.72
C GLU A 95 9.24 -11.06 3.20
N GLY A 96 8.85 -11.62 2.05
CA GLY A 96 7.58 -11.32 1.39
C GLY A 96 7.66 -10.08 0.50
N TYR A 97 6.52 -9.41 0.32
CA TYR A 97 6.42 -8.25 -0.57
C TYR A 97 6.78 -6.95 0.13
N LEU A 98 7.62 -6.13 -0.52
CA LEU A 98 7.89 -4.76 -0.16
C LEU A 98 7.58 -3.83 -1.35
N VAL A 99 7.39 -2.56 -1.08
CA VAL A 99 7.04 -1.53 -2.07
C VAL A 99 8.24 -0.63 -2.32
N ILE A 100 8.49 -0.27 -3.59
CA ILE A 100 9.48 0.72 -3.97
C ILE A 100 9.02 2.10 -3.46
N GLN A 101 9.90 2.78 -2.71
CA GLN A 101 9.67 4.11 -2.18
C GLN A 101 9.73 5.20 -3.27
N GLN A 102 9.44 6.44 -2.87
CA GLN A 102 9.50 7.62 -3.70
C GLN A 102 10.86 7.77 -4.41
N GLY A 103 10.81 8.14 -5.69
CA GLY A 103 11.98 8.29 -6.53
C GLY A 103 12.35 7.04 -7.33
N GLY A 104 11.75 5.88 -7.00
CA GLY A 104 12.10 4.63 -7.67
C GLY A 104 13.49 4.10 -7.29
N THR A 105 13.95 3.05 -7.96
CA THR A 105 15.28 2.46 -7.79
C THR A 105 15.69 1.65 -9.02
N THR A 106 16.98 1.41 -9.20
CA THR A 106 17.51 0.54 -10.25
C THR A 106 17.67 -0.88 -9.72
N LEU A 107 17.33 -1.87 -10.54
CA LEU A 107 17.61 -3.27 -10.33
C LEU A 107 18.97 -3.62 -10.92
N PHE A 108 19.86 -4.19 -10.14
CA PHE A 108 21.25 -4.49 -10.50
C PHE A 108 21.54 -6.01 -10.51
N THR A 109 22.53 -6.44 -11.28
CA THR A 109 22.99 -7.84 -11.31
C THR A 109 23.73 -8.27 -10.04
N ALA A 110 24.38 -7.31 -9.35
CA ALA A 110 25.12 -7.55 -8.12
C ALA A 110 24.80 -6.46 -7.06
N PRO A 111 25.12 -6.66 -5.76
CA PRO A 111 24.86 -5.70 -4.68
C PRO A 111 25.87 -4.54 -4.71
N SER A 112 25.89 -3.81 -5.80
CA SER A 112 26.79 -2.67 -6.07
C SER A 112 26.15 -1.68 -7.04
N GLN A 113 26.36 -0.39 -6.81
CA GLN A 113 25.93 0.67 -7.74
C GLN A 113 26.71 0.66 -9.08
N ASN A 114 27.87 0.01 -9.10
CA ASN A 114 28.70 -0.14 -10.31
C ASN A 114 28.37 -1.42 -11.10
N ALA A 115 27.44 -2.25 -10.61
CA ALA A 115 26.99 -3.45 -11.31
C ALA A 115 26.15 -3.12 -12.54
N GLN A 116 26.00 -4.06 -13.43
CA GLN A 116 25.17 -3.93 -14.61
C GLN A 116 23.71 -3.69 -14.21
N HIS A 117 23.03 -2.78 -14.91
CA HIS A 117 21.61 -2.49 -14.74
C HIS A 117 20.77 -3.56 -15.45
N ILE A 118 19.81 -4.15 -14.73
CA ILE A 118 18.79 -5.02 -15.30
C ILE A 118 17.59 -4.17 -15.75
N GLY A 119 17.15 -3.21 -14.90
CA GLY A 119 16.01 -2.37 -15.20
C GLY A 119 15.76 -1.28 -14.16
N GLN A 120 14.80 -0.42 -14.44
CA GLN A 120 14.34 0.64 -13.52
C GLN A 120 13.02 0.23 -12.87
N LEU A 121 12.98 0.26 -11.56
CA LEU A 121 11.78 0.02 -10.75
C LEU A 121 11.21 1.36 -10.27
N TYR A 122 9.94 1.61 -10.60
CA TYR A 122 9.27 2.87 -10.28
C TYR A 122 8.58 2.81 -8.91
N GLU A 123 8.36 3.98 -8.34
CA GLU A 123 7.63 4.16 -7.09
C GLU A 123 6.27 3.43 -7.10
N GLY A 124 5.91 2.86 -5.95
CA GLY A 124 4.66 2.12 -5.76
C GLY A 124 4.66 0.70 -6.33
N ARG A 125 5.70 0.29 -7.05
CA ARG A 125 5.83 -1.10 -7.50
C ARG A 125 6.16 -2.01 -6.34
N MET A 126 5.54 -3.19 -6.33
CA MET A 126 5.88 -4.23 -5.35
C MET A 126 6.93 -5.17 -5.92
N VAL A 127 7.85 -5.55 -5.06
CA VAL A 127 8.88 -6.56 -5.34
C VAL A 127 8.80 -7.65 -4.27
N TYR A 128 9.06 -8.89 -4.67
CA TYR A 128 9.19 -9.99 -3.72
C TYR A 128 10.62 -10.05 -3.22
N VAL A 129 10.82 -9.96 -1.90
CA VAL A 129 12.14 -9.89 -1.27
C VAL A 129 12.54 -11.25 -0.72
N TYR A 130 13.61 -11.81 -1.25
CA TYR A 130 14.17 -13.07 -0.79
C TYR A 130 15.07 -12.92 0.43
N GLY A 131 15.66 -11.75 0.62
CA GLY A 131 16.49 -11.44 1.78
C GLY A 131 17.47 -10.30 1.53
N THR A 132 18.24 -9.97 2.57
CA THR A 132 19.25 -8.91 2.53
C THR A 132 20.63 -9.47 2.20
N ALA A 133 21.40 -8.68 1.43
CA ALA A 133 22.80 -8.87 1.14
C ALA A 133 23.65 -7.81 1.86
N PRO A 134 24.97 -8.04 2.02
CA PRO A 134 25.87 -7.04 2.61
C PRO A 134 25.84 -5.68 1.90
N GLY A 135 26.17 -4.61 2.62
CA GLY A 135 26.24 -3.26 2.05
C GLY A 135 24.91 -2.56 1.87
N GLY A 136 23.80 -3.03 2.52
CA GLY A 136 22.50 -2.38 2.46
C GLY A 136 21.71 -2.71 1.19
N TRP A 137 21.90 -3.90 0.64
CA TRP A 137 21.21 -4.41 -0.54
C TRP A 137 20.16 -5.47 -0.18
N SER A 138 19.10 -5.54 -0.98
CA SER A 138 18.08 -6.60 -0.92
C SER A 138 18.00 -7.32 -2.25
N PHE A 139 17.95 -8.65 -2.21
CA PHE A 139 17.73 -9.49 -3.39
C PHE A 139 16.24 -9.66 -3.61
N VAL A 140 15.78 -9.25 -4.79
CA VAL A 140 14.35 -9.11 -5.09
C VAL A 140 13.99 -9.75 -6.43
N GLN A 141 12.71 -10.05 -6.59
CA GLN A 141 12.10 -10.40 -7.87
C GLN A 141 11.02 -9.37 -8.23
N TYR A 142 11.00 -8.96 -9.49
CA TYR A 142 9.96 -8.15 -10.10
C TYR A 142 9.57 -8.75 -11.45
N GLY A 143 8.41 -9.40 -11.54
CA GLY A 143 8.06 -10.19 -12.71
C GLY A 143 9.02 -11.35 -12.94
N GLU A 144 9.64 -11.40 -14.10
CA GLU A 144 10.68 -12.40 -14.44
C GLU A 144 12.08 -11.97 -14.02
N ASP A 145 12.28 -10.68 -13.77
CA ASP A 145 13.58 -10.13 -13.41
C ASP A 145 13.91 -10.38 -11.94
N ILE A 146 15.13 -10.84 -11.68
CA ILE A 146 15.70 -11.01 -10.35
C ILE A 146 17.01 -10.23 -10.24
N GLY A 147 17.26 -9.63 -9.09
CA GLY A 147 18.48 -8.86 -8.88
C GLY A 147 18.50 -8.15 -7.54
N TYR A 148 19.33 -7.13 -7.44
CA TYR A 148 19.57 -6.38 -6.22
C TYR A 148 19.05 -4.95 -6.33
N VAL A 149 18.41 -4.48 -5.26
CA VAL A 149 18.05 -3.07 -5.05
C VAL A 149 18.59 -2.58 -3.73
N ALA A 150 18.83 -1.28 -3.60
CA ALA A 150 19.19 -0.70 -2.31
C ALA A 150 18.05 -0.95 -1.30
N THR A 151 18.35 -1.53 -0.14
CA THR A 151 17.33 -1.84 0.89
C THR A 151 16.57 -0.60 1.33
N ILE A 152 17.25 0.57 1.37
CA ILE A 152 16.62 1.85 1.70
C ILE A 152 15.54 2.25 0.69
N ALA A 153 15.53 1.73 -0.52
CA ALA A 153 14.49 1.98 -1.52
C ALA A 153 13.20 1.19 -1.27
N LEU A 154 13.19 0.32 -0.26
CA LEU A 154 12.07 -0.56 0.06
C LEU A 154 11.34 -0.10 1.32
N LYS A 155 10.01 -0.23 1.33
CA LYS A 155 9.17 -0.05 2.52
C LYS A 155 8.13 -1.14 2.61
N LYS A 156 7.64 -1.42 3.82
CA LYS A 156 6.49 -2.31 3.99
C LYS A 156 5.25 -1.67 3.36
N PRO A 157 4.46 -2.42 2.58
CA PRO A 157 3.19 -1.91 2.07
C PRO A 157 2.23 -1.66 3.24
N VAL A 158 1.46 -0.58 3.13
CA VAL A 158 0.38 -0.29 4.09
C VAL A 158 -0.89 -0.94 3.55
N PRO A 159 -1.46 -1.95 4.24
CA PRO A 159 -2.66 -2.61 3.77
C PRO A 159 -3.88 -1.72 3.94
N THR A 160 -4.85 -1.92 3.05
CA THR A 160 -6.20 -1.38 3.19
C THR A 160 -7.18 -2.52 3.45
N LYS A 161 -8.15 -2.31 4.34
CA LYS A 161 -9.18 -3.31 4.56
C LYS A 161 -10.16 -3.34 3.39
N LYS A 162 -10.40 -4.51 2.85
CA LYS A 162 -11.39 -4.80 1.82
C LYS A 162 -12.29 -5.94 2.29
N GLN A 163 -13.40 -6.13 1.62
CA GLN A 163 -14.31 -7.24 1.87
C GLN A 163 -14.39 -8.12 0.63
N ILE A 164 -14.43 -9.43 0.81
CA ILE A 164 -14.72 -10.36 -0.27
C ILE A 164 -16.18 -10.13 -0.71
N ASN A 165 -16.39 -9.92 -1.99
CA ASN A 165 -17.68 -9.74 -2.63
C ASN A 165 -17.87 -10.77 -3.75
N ALA A 166 -17.86 -12.03 -3.37
CA ALA A 166 -18.05 -13.20 -4.23
C ALA A 166 -19.03 -14.13 -3.54
N PRO A 167 -20.25 -14.38 -4.09
CA PRO A 167 -21.31 -15.15 -3.43
C PRO A 167 -20.87 -16.54 -2.93
N ASN A 168 -19.98 -17.19 -3.69
CA ASN A 168 -19.43 -18.52 -3.37
C ASN A 168 -18.06 -18.45 -2.64
N GLY A 169 -17.64 -17.26 -2.19
CA GLY A 169 -16.29 -17.00 -1.72
C GLY A 169 -15.31 -16.73 -2.86
N ALA A 170 -14.11 -16.23 -2.51
CA ALA A 170 -13.02 -15.96 -3.45
C ALA A 170 -11.93 -17.04 -3.31
N GLU A 171 -11.51 -17.63 -4.42
CA GLU A 171 -10.38 -18.55 -4.41
C GLU A 171 -9.08 -17.80 -4.12
N LEU A 172 -8.42 -18.20 -3.04
CA LEU A 172 -7.09 -17.71 -2.68
C LEU A 172 -6.05 -18.54 -3.44
N ARG A 173 -5.21 -17.89 -4.23
CA ARG A 173 -4.21 -18.56 -5.07
C ARG A 173 -2.81 -18.17 -4.68
N LEU A 174 -1.87 -19.08 -4.89
CA LEU A 174 -0.44 -18.86 -4.63
C LEU A 174 0.16 -17.79 -5.54
N THR A 175 -0.36 -17.66 -6.76
CA THR A 175 0.15 -16.71 -7.76
C THR A 175 -0.99 -15.89 -8.38
N ALA A 176 -0.66 -14.72 -8.92
CA ALA A 176 -1.58 -13.82 -9.63
C ALA A 176 -1.97 -14.37 -11.02
N SER A 177 -2.50 -15.57 -11.07
CA SER A 177 -2.81 -16.31 -12.31
C SER A 177 -4.04 -17.21 -12.16
N PRO A 178 -4.88 -17.35 -13.19
CA PRO A 178 -5.99 -18.30 -13.19
C PRO A 178 -5.53 -19.77 -13.09
N ASN A 179 -4.27 -20.04 -13.43
CA ASN A 179 -3.67 -21.37 -13.35
C ASN A 179 -2.81 -21.55 -12.06
N GLY A 180 -2.76 -20.52 -11.19
CA GLY A 180 -2.05 -20.61 -9.92
C GLY A 180 -2.67 -21.69 -9.00
N GLU A 181 -1.85 -22.34 -8.19
CA GLU A 181 -2.30 -23.28 -7.18
C GLU A 181 -3.34 -22.65 -6.25
N VAL A 182 -4.46 -23.32 -6.01
CA VAL A 182 -5.52 -22.86 -5.09
C VAL A 182 -5.11 -23.26 -3.67
N LEU A 183 -4.90 -22.26 -2.83
CA LEU A 183 -4.54 -22.43 -1.40
C LEU A 183 -5.78 -22.65 -0.53
N GLY A 184 -6.95 -22.20 -0.99
CA GLY A 184 -8.20 -22.29 -0.27
C GLY A 184 -9.25 -21.33 -0.81
N THR A 185 -10.32 -21.13 -0.06
CA THR A 185 -11.40 -20.20 -0.38
C THR A 185 -11.64 -19.25 0.79
N ILE A 186 -11.64 -17.95 0.54
CA ILE A 186 -12.00 -16.94 1.53
C ILE A 186 -13.49 -16.68 1.41
N ALA A 187 -14.22 -16.79 2.52
CA ALA A 187 -15.68 -16.69 2.54
C ALA A 187 -16.18 -15.31 2.09
N ASN A 188 -17.36 -15.29 1.45
CA ASN A 188 -18.04 -14.05 1.09
C ASN A 188 -18.25 -13.16 2.33
N LYS A 189 -18.11 -11.83 2.14
CA LYS A 189 -18.20 -10.80 3.20
C LYS A 189 -17.08 -10.86 4.24
N MET A 190 -16.11 -11.76 4.13
CA MET A 190 -14.94 -11.74 4.99
C MET A 190 -14.10 -10.50 4.72
N THR A 191 -13.63 -9.85 5.79
CA THR A 191 -12.68 -8.74 5.70
C THR A 191 -11.27 -9.27 5.52
N VAL A 192 -10.53 -8.70 4.57
CA VAL A 192 -9.15 -9.05 4.27
C VAL A 192 -8.27 -7.79 4.27
N GLN A 193 -6.99 -7.95 4.58
CA GLN A 193 -5.99 -6.92 4.34
C GLN A 193 -5.59 -6.98 2.86
N HIS A 194 -5.85 -5.92 2.12
CA HIS A 194 -5.49 -5.78 0.72
C HIS A 194 -4.25 -4.90 0.60
N TYR A 195 -3.22 -5.39 -0.06
CA TYR A 195 -1.94 -4.71 -0.19
C TYR A 195 -1.76 -4.06 -1.55
N ILE A 196 -2.09 -4.76 -2.63
CA ILE A 196 -1.94 -4.28 -4.01
C ILE A 196 -2.87 -5.01 -4.97
N THR A 197 -3.17 -4.34 -6.09
CA THR A 197 -3.83 -4.95 -7.25
C THR A 197 -2.92 -4.83 -8.48
N LEU A 198 -2.62 -5.96 -9.11
CA LEU A 198 -1.82 -6.06 -10.34
C LEU A 198 -2.53 -6.95 -11.35
N ALA A 199 -2.65 -6.50 -12.59
CA ALA A 199 -3.20 -7.29 -13.71
C ALA A 199 -4.52 -8.03 -13.39
N GLY A 200 -5.43 -7.39 -12.63
CA GLY A 200 -6.72 -7.98 -12.25
C GLY A 200 -6.68 -8.92 -11.05
N TRP A 201 -5.53 -9.08 -10.39
CA TRP A 201 -5.35 -9.86 -9.18
C TRP A 201 -4.97 -8.97 -8.00
N ALA A 202 -5.51 -9.26 -6.83
CA ALA A 202 -5.25 -8.53 -5.60
C ALA A 202 -4.53 -9.43 -4.59
N TYR A 203 -3.38 -9.00 -4.07
CA TYR A 203 -2.71 -9.68 -2.96
C TYR A 203 -3.39 -9.32 -1.65
N VAL A 204 -3.82 -10.36 -0.93
CA VAL A 204 -4.59 -10.21 0.32
C VAL A 204 -4.06 -11.13 1.42
N GLU A 205 -4.31 -10.72 2.66
CA GLU A 205 -4.14 -11.55 3.86
C GLU A 205 -5.49 -11.67 4.60
N ALA A 206 -5.85 -12.90 4.98
CA ALA A 206 -7.06 -13.27 5.69
C ALA A 206 -6.71 -14.18 6.87
N GLY A 207 -6.46 -13.59 8.04
CA GLY A 207 -5.86 -14.31 9.17
C GLY A 207 -4.45 -14.80 8.82
N ASP A 208 -4.20 -16.10 8.96
CA ASP A 208 -2.90 -16.71 8.65
C ASP A 208 -2.73 -17.06 7.15
N GLN A 209 -3.79 -16.94 6.37
CA GLN A 209 -3.77 -17.21 4.94
C GLN A 209 -3.40 -15.96 4.15
N LYS A 210 -2.57 -16.11 3.12
CA LYS A 210 -2.19 -15.03 2.22
C LYS A 210 -1.97 -15.56 0.80
N GLY A 211 -2.29 -14.69 -0.17
CA GLY A 211 -2.21 -15.03 -1.59
C GLY A 211 -2.99 -14.05 -2.44
N TYR A 212 -3.36 -14.48 -3.62
CA TYR A 212 -4.04 -13.68 -4.62
C TYR A 212 -5.51 -14.10 -4.78
N VAL A 213 -6.39 -13.11 -4.84
CA VAL A 213 -7.79 -13.26 -5.27
C VAL A 213 -8.02 -12.41 -6.51
N LYS A 214 -9.07 -12.67 -7.29
CA LYS A 214 -9.44 -11.76 -8.37
C LYS A 214 -9.81 -10.39 -7.79
N ALA A 215 -9.26 -9.32 -8.35
CA ALA A 215 -9.55 -7.95 -7.89
C ALA A 215 -11.04 -7.60 -8.01
N SER A 216 -11.76 -8.18 -8.98
CA SER A 216 -13.20 -8.05 -9.14
C SER A 216 -14.04 -8.68 -8.00
N GLU A 217 -13.42 -9.56 -7.20
CA GLU A 217 -14.03 -10.21 -6.04
C GLU A 217 -13.80 -9.43 -4.73
N LEU A 218 -13.09 -8.29 -4.80
CA LEU A 218 -12.93 -7.37 -3.68
C LEU A 218 -13.85 -6.17 -3.81
N ALA A 219 -14.44 -5.79 -2.70
CA ALA A 219 -15.19 -4.55 -2.57
C ALA A 219 -14.65 -3.73 -1.40
N ASN A 220 -14.83 -2.42 -1.46
CA ASN A 220 -14.70 -1.59 -0.27
C ASN A 220 -15.69 -2.09 0.79
N ILE A 221 -15.30 -2.05 2.06
CA ILE A 221 -16.23 -2.40 3.13
C ILE A 221 -17.39 -1.40 3.06
N GLN A 222 -18.57 -1.92 2.75
CA GLN A 222 -19.78 -1.12 2.67
C GLN A 222 -20.26 -0.83 4.09
N LEU A 223 -19.97 0.35 4.60
CA LEU A 223 -20.69 0.89 5.74
C LEU A 223 -22.16 1.07 5.33
N THR A 224 -23.10 0.79 6.23
CA THR A 224 -24.52 0.87 5.90
C THR A 224 -24.86 2.26 5.37
N ASN A 225 -25.29 2.34 4.10
CA ASN A 225 -25.74 3.60 3.51
C ASN A 225 -26.87 4.20 4.36
N ASN A 226 -27.00 5.52 4.35
CA ASN A 226 -27.97 6.33 5.15
C ASN A 226 -27.91 6.16 6.67
N LYS A 227 -26.99 5.35 7.22
CA LYS A 227 -26.74 5.34 8.66
C LYS A 227 -25.90 6.56 9.08
N VAL A 228 -26.21 7.08 10.25
CA VAL A 228 -25.47 8.17 10.89
C VAL A 228 -24.62 7.60 12.02
N TYR A 229 -23.35 7.87 12.00
CA TYR A 229 -22.40 7.45 13.02
C TYR A 229 -21.83 8.68 13.74
N ASN A 230 -21.85 8.68 15.06
CA ASN A 230 -21.27 9.76 15.89
C ASN A 230 -20.10 9.28 16.76
N LYS A 231 -19.81 8.00 16.73
CA LYS A 231 -18.66 7.37 17.38
C LYS A 231 -18.30 6.09 16.65
N GLY A 232 -17.05 5.66 16.80
CA GLY A 232 -16.57 4.37 16.33
C GLY A 232 -16.94 3.20 17.26
N VAL A 233 -16.48 2.04 16.88
CA VAL A 233 -16.53 0.82 17.69
C VAL A 233 -15.27 0.78 18.55
N PRO A 234 -15.37 0.52 19.87
CA PRO A 234 -14.20 0.30 20.70
C PRO A 234 -13.33 -0.84 20.17
N ALA A 235 -12.03 -0.76 20.39
CA ALA A 235 -11.09 -1.80 19.99
C ALA A 235 -11.44 -3.15 20.67
N PRO A 236 -11.15 -4.28 20.04
CA PRO A 236 -11.27 -5.57 20.68
C PRO A 236 -10.48 -5.64 22.00
N LYS A 237 -10.98 -6.42 22.97
CA LYS A 237 -10.30 -6.58 24.27
C LYS A 237 -8.85 -7.04 24.07
N GLY A 238 -7.90 -6.32 24.66
CA GLY A 238 -6.47 -6.61 24.53
C GLY A 238 -5.75 -5.89 23.40
N SER A 239 -6.48 -5.19 22.54
CA SER A 239 -5.91 -4.32 21.51
C SER A 239 -5.67 -2.90 22.01
N LYS A 240 -4.89 -2.09 21.27
CA LYS A 240 -4.74 -0.66 21.56
C LYS A 240 -6.07 0.07 21.40
N LYS A 241 -6.33 1.06 22.25
CA LYS A 241 -7.45 1.99 22.07
C LYS A 241 -7.34 2.72 20.74
N ARG A 242 -8.45 2.98 20.05
CA ARG A 242 -8.46 3.66 18.75
C ARG A 242 -9.13 5.03 18.83
N VAL A 243 -8.64 5.95 18.02
CA VAL A 243 -9.22 7.28 17.85
C VAL A 243 -9.14 7.69 16.38
N ALA A 244 -10.20 8.31 15.84
CA ALA A 244 -10.20 8.92 14.52
C ALA A 244 -10.11 10.44 14.64
N LEU A 245 -9.02 11.00 14.12
CA LEU A 245 -8.86 12.44 13.94
C LEU A 245 -9.55 12.83 12.63
N THR A 246 -10.41 13.85 12.67
CA THR A 246 -11.11 14.30 11.47
C THR A 246 -11.00 15.80 11.29
N PHE A 247 -10.84 16.23 10.03
CA PHE A 247 -10.66 17.61 9.64
C PHE A 247 -11.71 17.98 8.59
N ASP A 248 -12.46 19.05 8.86
CA ASP A 248 -13.51 19.56 7.98
C ASP A 248 -13.07 20.84 7.24
N ASP A 249 -13.80 21.19 6.18
CA ASP A 249 -13.75 22.42 5.41
C ASP A 249 -12.59 22.59 4.43
N GLY A 250 -11.52 21.82 4.54
CA GLY A 250 -10.36 21.90 3.65
C GLY A 250 -10.59 21.43 2.22
N PRO A 251 -9.50 21.25 1.46
CA PRO A 251 -8.13 21.59 1.85
C PRO A 251 -7.84 23.10 1.76
N ASP A 252 -7.03 23.61 2.69
CA ASP A 252 -6.45 24.95 2.65
C ASP A 252 -4.99 24.90 2.17
N ALA A 253 -4.60 25.87 1.34
CA ALA A 253 -3.28 25.86 0.71
C ALA A 253 -2.10 26.02 1.69
N LYS A 254 -2.32 26.61 2.87
CA LYS A 254 -1.29 26.90 3.86
C LYS A 254 -1.37 26.01 5.10
N VAL A 255 -2.58 25.74 5.57
CA VAL A 255 -2.83 25.05 6.85
C VAL A 255 -2.79 23.53 6.67
N THR A 256 -3.47 23.00 5.65
CA THR A 256 -3.52 21.52 5.42
C THR A 256 -2.14 20.89 5.28
N PRO A 257 -1.15 21.46 4.55
CA PRO A 257 0.21 20.88 4.51
C PRO A 257 0.91 20.83 5.87
N GLN A 258 0.68 21.80 6.77
CA GLN A 258 1.26 21.78 8.12
C GLN A 258 0.64 20.67 8.98
N ILE A 259 -0.67 20.45 8.85
CA ILE A 259 -1.37 19.34 9.50
C ILE A 259 -0.83 18.00 9.01
N LEU A 260 -0.63 17.84 7.69
CA LEU A 260 -0.06 16.63 7.11
C LEU A 260 1.36 16.34 7.63
N ALA A 261 2.21 17.36 7.70
CA ALA A 261 3.56 17.22 8.26
C ALA A 261 3.53 16.78 9.73
N THR A 262 2.58 17.32 10.51
CA THR A 262 2.41 16.93 11.92
C THR A 262 1.88 15.50 12.03
N LEU A 263 0.89 15.09 11.23
CA LEU A 263 0.39 13.71 11.20
C LEU A 263 1.49 12.73 10.83
N GLN A 264 2.31 13.04 9.84
CA GLN A 264 3.43 12.21 9.40
C GLN A 264 4.46 11.97 10.53
N LYS A 265 4.77 12.99 11.33
CA LYS A 265 5.69 12.90 12.48
C LYS A 265 5.28 11.80 13.48
N TYR A 266 3.99 11.53 13.62
CA TYR A 266 3.41 10.55 14.55
C TYR A 266 2.94 9.25 13.86
N ASP A 267 3.20 9.09 12.57
CA ASP A 267 2.64 8.00 11.75
C ASP A 267 1.11 7.88 11.91
N ALA A 268 0.44 9.03 12.06
CA ALA A 268 -0.97 9.11 12.35
C ALA A 268 -1.81 9.17 11.06
N LYS A 269 -2.86 8.33 10.98
CA LYS A 269 -3.87 8.43 9.94
C LYS A 269 -5.02 9.32 10.40
N ALA A 270 -5.68 9.96 9.45
CA ALA A 270 -6.81 10.86 9.68
C ALA A 270 -7.81 10.79 8.53
N THR A 271 -8.99 11.38 8.73
CA THR A 271 -10.02 11.54 7.68
C THR A 271 -10.27 13.01 7.42
N PHE A 272 -10.21 13.44 6.16
CA PHE A 272 -10.43 14.82 5.73
C PHE A 272 -11.78 14.93 5.00
N PHE A 273 -12.74 15.64 5.59
CA PHE A 273 -14.04 15.93 4.96
C PHE A 273 -13.96 17.24 4.18
N MET A 274 -13.82 17.13 2.88
CA MET A 274 -13.44 18.25 2.01
C MET A 274 -14.64 18.94 1.41
N VAL A 275 -14.57 20.27 1.33
CA VAL A 275 -15.52 21.12 0.60
C VAL A 275 -15.13 21.15 -0.88
N GLY A 276 -16.07 20.82 -1.78
CA GLY A 276 -15.79 20.63 -3.20
C GLY A 276 -15.15 21.82 -3.91
N LYS A 277 -15.56 23.05 -3.58
CA LYS A 277 -14.92 24.27 -4.12
C LYS A 277 -13.44 24.39 -3.75
N ASN A 278 -13.04 23.86 -2.58
CA ASN A 278 -11.65 23.85 -2.11
C ASN A 278 -10.85 22.71 -2.73
N VAL A 279 -11.48 21.55 -2.96
CA VAL A 279 -10.90 20.43 -3.73
C VAL A 279 -10.48 20.88 -5.12
N ALA A 280 -11.37 21.55 -5.85
CA ALA A 280 -11.10 22.02 -7.21
C ALA A 280 -9.93 23.02 -7.28
N LYS A 281 -9.76 23.85 -6.23
CA LYS A 281 -8.66 24.82 -6.14
C LYS A 281 -7.32 24.21 -5.75
N ASN A 282 -7.33 23.11 -4.99
CA ASN A 282 -6.17 22.54 -4.33
C ASN A 282 -6.00 21.05 -4.63
N ALA A 283 -6.27 20.62 -5.87
CA ALA A 283 -6.23 19.19 -6.28
C ALA A 283 -4.91 18.49 -5.95
N THR A 284 -3.78 19.19 -6.03
CA THR A 284 -2.46 18.65 -5.64
C THR A 284 -2.41 18.31 -4.15
N ILE A 285 -3.00 19.13 -3.28
CA ILE A 285 -3.04 18.86 -1.84
C ILE A 285 -3.94 17.65 -1.56
N VAL A 286 -5.09 17.55 -2.26
CA VAL A 286 -5.98 16.38 -2.16
C VAL A 286 -5.22 15.10 -2.52
N LYS A 287 -4.42 15.15 -3.58
CA LYS A 287 -3.57 14.01 -3.96
C LYS A 287 -2.53 13.69 -2.90
N HIS A 288 -1.88 14.68 -2.30
CA HIS A 288 -0.92 14.45 -1.20
C HIS A 288 -1.59 13.80 0.03
N ILE A 289 -2.80 14.24 0.40
CA ILE A 289 -3.58 13.63 1.50
C ILE A 289 -3.85 12.15 1.19
N TYR A 290 -4.31 11.86 -0.03
CA TYR A 290 -4.60 10.50 -0.47
C TYR A 290 -3.36 9.61 -0.51
N ASP A 291 -2.27 10.09 -1.12
CA ASP A 291 -0.99 9.35 -1.25
C ASP A 291 -0.35 9.08 0.13
N ALA A 292 -0.56 9.96 1.11
CA ALA A 292 -0.13 9.76 2.49
C ALA A 292 -1.00 8.71 3.25
N GLY A 293 -2.02 8.15 2.60
CA GLY A 293 -2.88 7.10 3.15
C GLY A 293 -3.93 7.60 4.13
N HIS A 294 -4.28 8.89 4.09
CA HIS A 294 -5.42 9.42 4.80
C HIS A 294 -6.73 9.14 4.04
N GLU A 295 -7.84 9.07 4.75
CA GLU A 295 -9.16 8.92 4.16
C GLU A 295 -9.71 10.28 3.71
N ILE A 296 -10.38 10.28 2.56
CA ILE A 296 -11.04 11.47 2.02
C ILE A 296 -12.54 11.28 2.08
N GLY A 297 -13.21 12.19 2.78
CA GLY A 297 -14.65 12.29 2.90
C GLY A 297 -15.23 13.49 2.15
N ASN A 298 -16.54 13.46 1.91
CA ASN A 298 -17.29 14.53 1.24
C ASN A 298 -17.93 15.46 2.28
N HIS A 299 -17.74 16.77 2.11
CA HIS A 299 -18.34 17.81 2.96
C HIS A 299 -19.18 18.83 2.17
N THR A 300 -19.82 18.41 1.09
CA THR A 300 -20.63 19.21 0.16
C THR A 300 -19.83 20.21 -0.70
N SER A 301 -20.42 20.69 -1.77
CA SER A 301 -19.72 21.59 -2.71
C SER A 301 -19.48 22.99 -2.16
N ASN A 302 -20.45 23.53 -1.41
CA ASN A 302 -20.44 24.93 -0.97
C ASN A 302 -20.70 25.09 0.52
N HIS A 303 -20.60 24.02 1.31
CA HIS A 303 -20.86 24.01 2.74
C HIS A 303 -22.26 24.51 3.13
N LYS A 304 -23.29 24.20 2.31
CA LYS A 304 -24.67 24.58 2.59
C LYS A 304 -25.33 23.69 3.63
N LYS A 305 -26.22 24.26 4.45
CA LYS A 305 -27.07 23.50 5.37
C LYS A 305 -28.08 22.68 4.56
N LEU A 306 -27.81 21.37 4.41
CA LEU A 306 -28.54 20.47 3.51
C LEU A 306 -30.05 20.34 3.87
N THR A 307 -30.39 20.42 5.15
CA THR A 307 -31.76 20.32 5.62
C THR A 307 -32.66 21.52 5.15
N ALA A 308 -32.06 22.56 4.58
CA ALA A 308 -32.78 23.70 3.99
C ALA A 308 -32.92 23.60 2.45
N LEU A 309 -32.38 22.53 1.83
CA LEU A 309 -32.41 22.36 0.39
C LEU A 309 -33.47 21.33 -0.05
N SER A 310 -33.89 21.43 -1.31
CA SER A 310 -34.66 20.37 -1.95
C SER A 310 -33.77 19.10 -2.15
N ILE A 311 -34.40 17.95 -2.39
CA ILE A 311 -33.69 16.69 -2.73
C ILE A 311 -32.71 16.89 -3.89
N ALA A 312 -33.10 17.61 -4.93
CA ALA A 312 -32.24 17.93 -6.07
C ALA A 312 -31.03 18.78 -5.63
N GLY A 313 -31.25 19.76 -4.79
CA GLY A 313 -30.19 20.61 -4.23
C GLY A 313 -29.21 19.82 -3.35
N VAL A 314 -29.70 18.88 -2.54
CA VAL A 314 -28.85 17.97 -1.74
C VAL A 314 -27.99 17.11 -2.65
N LYS A 315 -28.57 16.47 -3.67
CA LYS A 315 -27.83 15.66 -4.64
C LYS A 315 -26.76 16.48 -5.38
N GLN A 316 -27.08 17.71 -5.77
CA GLN A 316 -26.13 18.61 -6.45
C GLN A 316 -24.93 18.93 -5.54
N GLU A 317 -25.16 19.28 -4.29
CA GLU A 317 -24.10 19.59 -3.31
C GLU A 317 -23.20 18.39 -3.04
N VAL A 318 -23.75 17.18 -2.90
CA VAL A 318 -22.99 15.96 -2.61
C VAL A 318 -22.26 15.45 -3.86
N ASN A 319 -22.95 15.34 -5.01
CA ASN A 319 -22.36 14.82 -6.23
C ASN A 319 -21.27 15.74 -6.78
N GLY A 320 -21.44 17.06 -6.67
CA GLY A 320 -20.44 18.03 -7.10
C GLY A 320 -19.09 17.80 -6.40
N THR A 321 -19.10 17.60 -5.08
CA THR A 321 -17.88 17.29 -4.32
C THR A 321 -17.33 15.92 -4.65
N SER A 322 -18.19 14.90 -4.73
CA SER A 322 -17.74 13.55 -5.09
C SER A 322 -17.03 13.52 -6.45
N ASN A 323 -17.55 14.26 -7.44
CA ASN A 323 -16.93 14.38 -8.75
C ASN A 323 -15.62 15.17 -8.72
N ALA A 324 -15.53 16.24 -7.90
CA ALA A 324 -14.30 16.99 -7.73
C ALA A 324 -13.19 16.14 -7.08
N ILE A 325 -13.52 15.35 -6.06
CA ILE A 325 -12.60 14.39 -5.44
C ILE A 325 -12.15 13.34 -6.45
N TYR A 326 -13.10 12.75 -7.19
CA TYR A 326 -12.77 11.76 -8.23
C TYR A 326 -11.84 12.35 -9.31
N ALA A 327 -12.06 13.57 -9.75
CA ALA A 327 -11.21 14.26 -10.72
C ALA A 327 -9.76 14.46 -10.17
N ALA A 328 -9.60 14.66 -8.85
CA ALA A 328 -8.30 14.89 -8.24
C ALA A 328 -7.49 13.60 -8.00
N ILE A 329 -8.15 12.49 -7.64
CA ILE A 329 -7.48 11.26 -7.18
C ILE A 329 -7.96 9.95 -7.84
N GLY A 330 -8.94 10.00 -8.75
CA GLY A 330 -9.49 8.81 -9.42
C GLY A 330 -10.33 7.89 -8.51
N GLN A 331 -10.70 8.35 -7.30
CA GLN A 331 -11.50 7.59 -6.34
C GLN A 331 -12.66 8.44 -5.82
N TYR A 332 -13.81 7.82 -5.59
CA TYR A 332 -14.94 8.48 -4.92
C TYR A 332 -14.79 8.41 -3.40
N PRO A 333 -15.26 9.43 -2.66
CA PRO A 333 -15.27 9.39 -1.20
C PRO A 333 -16.15 8.24 -0.68
N THR A 334 -15.72 7.64 0.43
CA THR A 334 -16.42 6.50 1.07
C THR A 334 -17.28 6.91 2.24
N VAL A 335 -17.08 8.13 2.74
CA VAL A 335 -17.78 8.71 3.89
C VAL A 335 -18.21 10.15 3.57
N PHE A 336 -19.26 10.59 4.27
CA PHE A 336 -19.84 11.91 4.12
C PHE A 336 -20.03 12.56 5.49
N ARG A 337 -19.81 13.87 5.59
CA ARG A 337 -20.18 14.62 6.78
C ARG A 337 -21.06 15.81 6.36
N PRO A 338 -22.30 15.88 6.89
CA PRO A 338 -23.17 17.03 6.60
C PRO A 338 -22.64 18.30 7.28
N PRO A 339 -22.57 19.45 6.58
CA PRO A 339 -22.26 20.72 7.21
C PRO A 339 -23.10 20.99 8.45
N TYR A 340 -22.46 21.53 9.50
CA TYR A 340 -23.09 21.80 10.81
C TYR A 340 -23.62 20.54 11.52
N GLY A 341 -23.28 19.34 11.09
CA GLY A 341 -23.89 18.08 11.56
C GLY A 341 -25.39 17.98 11.18
N ALA A 342 -25.92 18.86 10.34
CA ALA A 342 -27.33 18.99 10.04
C ALA A 342 -27.81 17.92 9.06
N THR A 343 -28.58 16.94 9.57
CA THR A 343 -29.17 15.85 8.77
C THR A 343 -30.63 15.62 9.19
N ASN A 344 -31.42 15.06 8.27
CA ASN A 344 -32.80 14.62 8.47
C ASN A 344 -33.11 13.44 7.53
N ASP A 345 -34.31 12.89 7.57
CA ASP A 345 -34.69 11.76 6.73
C ASP A 345 -34.58 12.04 5.24
N GLN A 346 -34.92 13.26 4.81
CA GLN A 346 -34.79 13.68 3.43
C GLN A 346 -33.33 13.67 2.97
N VAL A 347 -32.41 14.21 3.77
CA VAL A 347 -30.97 14.18 3.45
C VAL A 347 -30.49 12.74 3.41
N ARG A 348 -30.82 11.93 4.42
CA ARG A 348 -30.40 10.52 4.49
C ARG A 348 -30.94 9.67 3.35
N SER A 349 -32.16 9.93 2.87
CA SER A 349 -32.78 9.15 1.81
C SER A 349 -32.04 9.17 0.47
N VAL A 350 -31.17 10.17 0.25
CA VAL A 350 -30.40 10.34 -0.98
C VAL A 350 -28.90 10.03 -0.81
N MET A 351 -28.46 9.70 0.39
CA MET A 351 -27.06 9.34 0.64
C MET A 351 -26.78 7.90 0.18
N THR A 352 -25.69 7.74 -0.56
CA THR A 352 -25.19 6.45 -1.01
C THR A 352 -24.00 5.96 -0.19
N ILE A 353 -23.52 6.79 0.73
CA ILE A 353 -22.41 6.54 1.65
C ILE A 353 -22.82 6.98 3.07
N PRO A 354 -22.23 6.41 4.14
CA PRO A 354 -22.60 6.70 5.51
C PRO A 354 -22.32 8.16 5.89
N SER A 355 -23.18 8.73 6.74
CA SER A 355 -23.02 10.05 7.33
C SER A 355 -22.25 9.95 8.64
N ILE A 356 -21.19 10.72 8.78
CA ILE A 356 -20.30 10.72 9.93
C ILE A 356 -20.43 12.03 10.69
N LEU A 357 -20.84 11.96 11.92
CA LEU A 357 -20.74 13.05 12.88
C LEU A 357 -19.47 12.88 13.74
N TRP A 358 -19.51 13.32 14.97
CA TRP A 358 -18.38 13.25 15.91
C TRP A 358 -18.85 12.96 17.33
N SER A 359 -17.95 12.48 18.15
CA SER A 359 -18.15 12.32 19.58
C SER A 359 -17.48 13.43 20.40
N ILE A 360 -16.51 14.12 19.79
CA ILE A 360 -15.80 15.23 20.41
C ILE A 360 -15.75 16.38 19.40
N ASP A 361 -16.35 17.52 19.75
CA ASP A 361 -16.15 18.79 19.08
C ASP A 361 -15.09 19.57 19.85
N THR A 362 -13.96 19.87 19.20
CA THR A 362 -12.90 20.66 19.84
C THR A 362 -13.22 22.12 19.93
N LEU A 363 -14.25 22.59 19.22
CA LEU A 363 -14.63 24.00 19.08
C LEU A 363 -13.49 24.89 18.58
N ASP A 364 -12.54 24.34 17.82
CA ASP A 364 -11.40 25.08 17.26
C ASP A 364 -11.85 26.24 16.37
N TRP A 365 -12.95 26.05 15.63
CA TRP A 365 -13.63 27.03 14.80
C TRP A 365 -14.20 28.24 15.59
N LYS A 366 -14.43 28.06 16.91
CA LYS A 366 -15.04 29.10 17.77
C LYS A 366 -14.01 29.82 18.59
N HIS A 367 -13.09 29.13 19.22
CA HIS A 367 -12.18 29.78 20.20
C HIS A 367 -10.81 30.15 19.60
N HIS A 368 -10.43 29.58 18.48
CA HIS A 368 -9.12 29.80 17.82
C HIS A 368 -7.93 29.79 18.79
N ASN A 369 -7.91 28.81 19.69
CA ASN A 369 -6.88 28.66 20.71
C ASN A 369 -6.32 27.23 20.74
N PRO A 370 -5.03 27.04 20.45
CA PRO A 370 -4.38 25.73 20.40
C PRO A 370 -4.53 24.90 21.69
N ASP A 371 -4.39 25.56 22.86
CA ASP A 371 -4.43 24.86 24.15
C ASP A 371 -5.82 24.34 24.51
N LYS A 372 -6.86 25.06 24.07
CA LYS A 372 -8.26 24.63 24.26
C LYS A 372 -8.57 23.37 23.45
N ILE A 373 -8.01 23.21 22.26
CA ILE A 373 -8.18 21.98 21.47
C ILE A 373 -7.77 20.77 22.30
N LEU A 374 -6.57 20.78 22.87
CA LEU A 374 -6.08 19.72 23.74
C LEU A 374 -6.96 19.53 24.98
N ALA A 375 -7.45 20.61 25.59
CA ALA A 375 -8.31 20.53 26.78
C ALA A 375 -9.62 19.81 26.48
N TYR A 376 -10.29 20.10 25.36
CA TYR A 376 -11.51 19.39 24.93
C TYR A 376 -11.26 17.90 24.67
N VAL A 377 -10.13 17.57 24.02
CA VAL A 377 -9.74 16.16 23.79
C VAL A 377 -9.52 15.45 25.11
N LYS A 378 -8.73 16.01 26.03
CA LYS A 378 -8.45 15.41 27.34
C LYS A 378 -9.70 15.15 28.18
N ALA A 379 -10.68 16.06 28.09
CA ALA A 379 -11.91 15.98 28.89
C ALA A 379 -12.83 14.82 28.46
N SER A 380 -12.76 14.36 27.20
CA SER A 380 -13.82 13.53 26.63
C SER A 380 -13.34 12.29 25.85
N VAL A 381 -12.05 12.18 25.56
CA VAL A 381 -11.54 11.10 24.70
C VAL A 381 -11.72 9.71 25.31
N LYS A 382 -12.25 8.81 24.51
CA LYS A 382 -12.49 7.39 24.84
C LYS A 382 -12.10 6.53 23.63
N ASP A 383 -11.93 5.24 23.87
CA ASP A 383 -11.79 4.27 22.78
C ASP A 383 -13.00 4.35 21.82
N GLY A 384 -12.74 4.45 20.54
CA GLY A 384 -13.76 4.67 19.51
C GLY A 384 -14.16 6.14 19.32
N SER A 385 -13.48 7.13 19.90
CA SER A 385 -13.79 8.55 19.70
C SER A 385 -13.49 9.00 18.27
N ILE A 386 -14.41 9.82 17.71
CA ILE A 386 -14.24 10.57 16.46
C ILE A 386 -14.13 12.05 16.86
N ILE A 387 -12.99 12.66 16.56
CA ILE A 387 -12.66 14.04 16.98
C ILE A 387 -12.81 14.99 15.79
N LEU A 388 -13.66 16.00 15.94
CA LEU A 388 -13.83 17.07 14.96
C LEU A 388 -12.83 18.20 15.18
N MET A 389 -12.13 18.55 14.11
CA MET A 389 -11.27 19.72 13.94
C MET A 389 -11.47 20.28 12.52
N HIS A 390 -10.81 21.39 12.19
CA HIS A 390 -10.89 22.01 10.87
C HIS A 390 -9.48 22.32 10.34
N ASP A 391 -9.16 21.90 9.10
CA ASP A 391 -7.84 22.13 8.49
C ASP A 391 -7.72 23.45 7.71
N ILE A 392 -8.58 24.39 8.06
CA ILE A 392 -8.57 25.78 7.57
C ILE A 392 -8.12 26.79 8.63
N HIS A 393 -7.91 26.35 9.87
CA HIS A 393 -7.51 27.23 10.98
C HIS A 393 -6.04 27.01 11.38
N GLN A 394 -5.22 28.06 11.32
CA GLN A 394 -3.82 28.00 11.73
C GLN A 394 -3.66 27.54 13.20
N THR A 395 -4.60 27.92 14.06
CA THR A 395 -4.60 27.51 15.47
C THR A 395 -4.78 25.99 15.64
N THR A 396 -5.49 25.33 14.74
CA THR A 396 -5.61 23.86 14.72
C THR A 396 -4.27 23.23 14.36
N ALA A 397 -3.60 23.70 13.31
CA ALA A 397 -2.26 23.24 12.97
C ALA A 397 -1.27 23.42 14.13
N ASN A 398 -1.30 24.59 14.79
CA ASN A 398 -0.43 24.89 15.93
C ASN A 398 -0.71 24.01 17.16
N GLY A 399 -1.94 23.55 17.37
CA GLY A 399 -2.34 22.73 18.52
C GLY A 399 -2.22 21.21 18.31
N LEU A 400 -2.14 20.78 17.07
CA LEU A 400 -2.24 19.35 16.70
C LEU A 400 -1.09 18.51 17.27
N ASP A 401 0.14 19.03 17.30
CA ASP A 401 1.30 18.31 17.85
C ASP A 401 1.07 17.89 19.33
N ASN A 402 0.54 18.78 20.14
CA ASN A 402 0.21 18.51 21.53
C ASN A 402 -0.91 17.48 21.69
N VAL A 403 -1.90 17.51 20.81
CA VAL A 403 -3.00 16.52 20.78
C VAL A 403 -2.48 15.14 20.46
N LEU A 404 -1.67 15.02 19.40
CA LEU A 404 -1.09 13.74 18.97
C LEU A 404 -0.16 13.17 20.05
N LEU A 405 0.74 13.98 20.60
CA LEU A 405 1.63 13.58 21.66
C LEU A 405 0.88 13.06 22.90
N TYR A 406 -0.19 13.73 23.29
CA TYR A 406 -1.03 13.31 24.40
C TYR A 406 -1.71 11.96 24.11
N LEU A 407 -2.38 11.83 22.96
CA LEU A 407 -3.09 10.61 22.57
C LEU A 407 -2.15 9.40 22.45
N GLN A 408 -0.95 9.61 21.86
CA GLN A 408 0.07 8.57 21.75
C GLN A 408 0.55 8.10 23.16
N LYS A 409 0.80 9.04 24.09
CA LYS A 409 1.14 8.72 25.48
C LYS A 409 0.04 7.98 26.22
N GLN A 410 -1.23 8.19 25.86
CA GLN A 410 -2.37 7.47 26.41
C GLN A 410 -2.60 6.09 25.75
N GLY A 411 -1.74 5.70 24.80
CA GLY A 411 -1.79 4.40 24.12
C GLY A 411 -2.85 4.30 23.03
N TYR A 412 -3.29 5.42 22.45
CA TYR A 412 -4.20 5.41 21.31
C TYR A 412 -3.47 5.14 20.00
N GLU A 413 -4.12 4.37 19.13
CA GLU A 413 -3.81 4.20 17.73
C GLU A 413 -4.66 5.16 16.90
N PHE A 414 -4.01 5.80 15.91
CA PHE A 414 -4.67 6.76 15.03
C PHE A 414 -5.16 6.05 13.77
N VAL A 415 -6.46 6.00 13.59
CA VAL A 415 -7.11 5.29 12.48
C VAL A 415 -8.05 6.21 11.71
N THR A 416 -8.39 5.83 10.48
CA THR A 416 -9.40 6.54 9.70
C THR A 416 -10.82 6.29 10.23
N VAL A 417 -11.79 7.09 9.76
CA VAL A 417 -13.20 6.87 10.13
C VAL A 417 -13.69 5.50 9.65
N SER A 418 -13.36 5.10 8.43
CA SER A 418 -13.76 3.78 7.92
C SER A 418 -13.18 2.64 8.75
N GLU A 419 -11.99 2.80 9.31
CA GLU A 419 -11.35 1.78 10.17
C GLU A 419 -11.94 1.76 11.57
N ILE A 420 -12.28 2.91 12.17
CA ILE A 420 -12.82 2.98 13.52
C ILE A 420 -14.28 2.46 13.61
N LEU A 421 -14.98 2.40 12.49
CA LEU A 421 -16.35 1.90 12.41
C LEU A 421 -16.44 0.37 12.23
N GLN A 422 -15.32 -0.31 12.13
CA GLN A 422 -15.16 -1.76 12.01
C GLN A 422 -14.57 -2.32 13.30
#